data_2a7b46a1f00c44210f3eae914e004133
#
_entry.id   2a7b46a1f00c44210f3eae914e004133
#
_cell.length_a   1.000
_cell.length_b   1.000
_cell.length_c   1.000
_cell.angle_alpha   90.00
_cell.angle_beta   90.00
_cell.angle_gamma   90.00
#
_symmetry.space_group_name_H-M   'P 1'
#
loop_
_entity.id
_entity.type
_entity.pdbx_description
1 polymer ?
#
loop_
_entity_poly.entity_id
_entity_poly.type
_entity_poly.pdbx_seq_one_letter_code
_entity_poly.pdbx_strand_id
1 'polypeptide(L)'
;MGFLLDEESLQKAINSFNKQSSFDFFINKNAKKFLSTELDLWIYQYLFSQKNSFSQERIKQIEDFKEIALELINFIAKFEDELVKIWTKPRFVLESHYLVSLSTLKERGFDLEKITKHKNYQAQKEAWENLGLKNDGLFSNENLAIDTRHFSDLKEEIESLFKADELNGVLIKSENYQALNSILPRFKGKVDLIYIDPPYNTKNDGFIYIDKFNHSSWLTMMSNRLELAREFLKNNGSIFISIDDNEQARLKILCDEIFGEENLCGNVVWLKGNAQNDADTIQRNQEYILSYAKNIETKPINKILQDEKVKVFVDEKTGKFYYEGAGLTTGGEGGTLNKRHNLGFSIYYNPQTKDFFAKDDYDKELAKISNNEDEVYTSDYTFLEAGYEIIRPPKKGVGLGCWTWALDKFNASKGDILIRKNDKGDYVVIKKEWLDKKQVKKDEKGELYAIIQKENPPKSFVDFVGSGAGTRELKTIFNSKVFNNPKPEKLLKHIVEISTHTGGGGGEKTPKLSAFFFLRNWGKFNNWF
;
A
#
# COMPACT_ATOMS: atom_id res chain seq x y z
N MET A 1 -17.50 50.20 22.04
CA MET A 1 -17.87 49.62 23.34
C MET A 1 -16.68 48.83 23.85
N GLY A 2 -15.99 49.34 24.90
CA GLY A 2 -14.88 48.60 25.52
C GLY A 2 -15.46 47.51 26.42
N PHE A 3 -15.17 46.27 26.13
CA PHE A 3 -15.44 45.15 27.05
C PHE A 3 -14.49 45.31 28.24
N LEU A 4 -14.99 45.64 29.40
CA LEU A 4 -14.29 45.52 30.68
C LEU A 4 -14.26 44.01 31.01
N LEU A 5 -13.20 43.33 30.62
CA LEU A 5 -12.92 41.98 31.08
C LEU A 5 -12.38 42.08 32.51
N ASP A 6 -13.08 41.52 33.48
CA ASP A 6 -12.54 41.33 34.81
C ASP A 6 -11.41 40.31 34.80
N GLU A 7 -10.49 40.43 35.74
CA GLU A 7 -9.26 39.60 35.81
C GLU A 7 -9.59 38.11 35.98
N GLU A 8 -10.66 37.77 36.67
CA GLU A 8 -11.11 36.39 36.88
C GLU A 8 -11.62 35.74 35.57
N SER A 9 -12.40 36.49 34.78
CA SER A 9 -12.88 36.03 33.45
C SER A 9 -11.74 35.90 32.47
N LEU A 10 -10.75 36.80 32.50
CA LEU A 10 -9.55 36.71 31.70
C LEU A 10 -8.73 35.47 32.09
N GLN A 11 -8.52 35.23 33.38
CA GLN A 11 -7.80 34.04 33.86
C GLN A 11 -8.52 32.74 33.55
N LYS A 12 -9.85 32.70 33.64
CA LYS A 12 -10.66 31.54 33.20
C LYS A 12 -10.52 31.30 31.71
N ALA A 13 -10.54 32.33 30.88
CA ALA A 13 -10.34 32.22 29.44
C ALA A 13 -8.94 31.73 29.11
N ILE A 14 -7.90 32.25 29.76
CA ILE A 14 -6.51 31.81 29.59
C ILE A 14 -6.36 30.34 30.03
N ASN A 15 -6.93 29.96 31.16
CA ASN A 15 -6.88 28.56 31.64
C ASN A 15 -7.65 27.63 30.71
N SER A 16 -8.79 28.03 30.18
CA SER A 16 -9.54 27.29 29.18
C SER A 16 -8.75 27.12 27.88
N PHE A 17 -8.15 28.22 27.41
CA PHE A 17 -7.29 28.20 26.22
C PHE A 17 -6.05 27.30 26.40
N ASN A 18 -5.36 27.41 27.54
CA ASN A 18 -4.23 26.55 27.87
C ASN A 18 -4.63 25.07 28.00
N LYS A 19 -5.80 24.79 28.57
CA LYS A 19 -6.35 23.44 28.68
C LYS A 19 -6.71 22.86 27.30
N GLN A 20 -7.29 23.68 26.42
CA GLN A 20 -7.54 23.30 25.02
C GLN A 20 -6.24 23.09 24.25
N SER A 21 -5.27 23.98 24.39
CA SER A 21 -3.98 23.86 23.70
C SER A 21 -3.13 22.67 24.18
N SER A 22 -3.39 22.15 25.37
CA SER A 22 -2.70 20.95 25.87
C SER A 22 -3.29 19.64 25.32
N PHE A 23 -4.48 19.69 24.73
CA PHE A 23 -5.21 18.50 24.28
C PHE A 23 -5.47 18.45 22.76
N ASP A 24 -5.46 19.60 22.08
CA ASP A 24 -5.81 19.64 20.66
C ASP A 24 -4.66 20.21 19.82
N PHE A 25 -4.17 19.38 18.92
CA PHE A 25 -3.54 19.87 17.72
C PHE A 25 -4.56 20.74 16.97
N PHE A 26 -4.11 21.85 16.40
CA PHE A 26 -4.96 22.62 15.52
C PHE A 26 -5.47 21.70 14.39
N ILE A 27 -6.78 21.64 14.21
CA ILE A 27 -7.43 20.84 13.20
C ILE A 27 -8.12 21.80 12.24
N ASN A 28 -7.63 21.91 11.01
CA ASN A 28 -8.28 22.68 9.95
C ASN A 28 -9.54 21.93 9.49
N LYS A 29 -10.71 22.50 9.76
CA LYS A 29 -12.02 21.94 9.40
C LYS A 29 -12.60 22.57 8.14
N ASN A 30 -11.93 23.58 7.57
CA ASN A 30 -12.47 24.42 6.51
C ASN A 30 -13.86 24.95 6.89
N ALA A 31 -13.90 25.69 7.99
CA ALA A 31 -15.15 26.16 8.62
C ALA A 31 -16.04 26.90 7.63
N LYS A 32 -15.45 27.71 6.73
CA LYS A 32 -16.22 28.43 5.71
C LYS A 32 -17.01 27.46 4.81
N LYS A 33 -16.35 26.48 4.23
CA LYS A 33 -17.00 25.50 3.34
C LYS A 33 -18.07 24.71 4.08
N PHE A 34 -17.72 24.18 5.26
CA PHE A 34 -18.63 23.37 6.07
C PHE A 34 -19.88 24.16 6.47
N LEU A 35 -19.71 25.31 7.13
CA LEU A 35 -20.84 26.11 7.61
C LEU A 35 -21.70 26.67 6.48
N SER A 36 -21.12 27.05 5.34
CA SER A 36 -21.89 27.49 4.18
C SER A 36 -22.73 26.36 3.58
N THR A 37 -22.17 25.14 3.50
CA THR A 37 -22.92 23.97 3.02
C THR A 37 -24.07 23.61 3.97
N GLU A 38 -23.83 23.63 5.29
CA GLU A 38 -24.85 23.37 6.29
C GLU A 38 -25.96 24.46 6.27
N LEU A 39 -25.58 25.71 6.08
CA LEU A 39 -26.54 26.80 5.92
C LEU A 39 -27.44 26.60 4.70
N ASP A 40 -26.88 26.27 3.56
CA ASP A 40 -27.64 26.01 2.34
C ASP A 40 -28.58 24.81 2.53
N LEU A 41 -28.11 23.72 3.17
CA LEU A 41 -28.93 22.55 3.48
C LEU A 41 -30.10 22.92 4.43
N TRP A 42 -29.81 23.72 5.47
CA TRP A 42 -30.82 24.17 6.41
C TRP A 42 -31.87 25.05 5.72
N ILE A 43 -31.45 25.98 4.84
CA ILE A 43 -32.37 26.84 4.07
C ILE A 43 -33.25 25.97 3.16
N TYR A 44 -32.68 24.95 2.49
CA TYR A 44 -33.44 24.01 1.68
C TYR A 44 -34.49 23.28 2.52
N GLN A 45 -34.09 22.69 3.64
CA GLN A 45 -35.02 22.01 4.54
C GLN A 45 -36.12 22.92 5.07
N TYR A 46 -35.77 24.15 5.43
CA TYR A 46 -36.74 25.14 5.90
C TYR A 46 -37.75 25.54 4.82
N LEU A 47 -37.29 25.73 3.57
CA LEU A 47 -38.17 26.08 2.45
C LEU A 47 -39.17 24.97 2.12
N PHE A 48 -38.72 23.70 2.17
CA PHE A 48 -39.55 22.55 1.76
C PHE A 48 -40.29 21.86 2.91
N SER A 49 -40.00 22.18 4.16
CA SER A 49 -40.63 21.54 5.32
C SER A 49 -42.08 21.97 5.58
N GLN A 50 -42.51 23.11 5.01
CA GLN A 50 -43.86 23.66 5.25
C GLN A 50 -44.68 23.67 3.96
N LYS A 51 -45.96 23.22 4.07
CA LYS A 51 -46.95 23.20 2.97
C LYS A 51 -47.36 24.58 2.44
N ASN A 52 -46.79 25.67 2.96
CA ASN A 52 -47.26 27.03 2.67
C ASN A 52 -46.40 27.70 1.59
N SER A 53 -47.12 28.41 0.72
CA SER A 53 -46.66 29.13 -0.45
C SER A 53 -45.38 29.96 -0.25
N PHE A 54 -44.52 29.94 -1.24
CA PHE A 54 -43.39 30.83 -1.41
C PHE A 54 -43.89 32.28 -1.61
N SER A 55 -44.13 33.02 -0.51
CA SER A 55 -44.43 34.45 -0.60
C SER A 55 -43.14 35.24 -0.85
N GLN A 56 -43.24 36.35 -1.61
CA GLN A 56 -42.09 37.24 -1.86
C GLN A 56 -41.46 37.74 -0.58
N GLU A 57 -42.28 38.05 0.42
CA GLU A 57 -41.80 38.51 1.73
C GLU A 57 -40.96 37.47 2.45
N ARG A 58 -41.38 36.21 2.39
CA ARG A 58 -40.62 35.09 2.99
C ARG A 58 -39.31 34.83 2.27
N ILE A 59 -39.30 34.91 0.95
CA ILE A 59 -38.06 34.76 0.17
C ILE A 59 -37.08 35.86 0.57
N LYS A 60 -37.53 37.10 0.66
CA LYS A 60 -36.70 38.22 1.07
C LYS A 60 -36.14 38.05 2.50
N GLN A 61 -36.95 37.58 3.46
CA GLN A 61 -36.50 37.29 4.82
C GLN A 61 -35.38 36.20 4.83
N ILE A 62 -35.48 35.21 3.97
CA ILE A 62 -34.46 34.17 3.85
C ILE A 62 -33.17 34.71 3.21
N GLU A 63 -33.31 35.59 2.20
CA GLU A 63 -32.16 36.27 1.59
C GLU A 63 -31.42 37.14 2.61
N ASP A 64 -32.14 37.98 3.36
CA ASP A 64 -31.59 38.83 4.42
C ASP A 64 -30.90 37.97 5.51
N PHE A 65 -31.56 36.88 5.92
CA PHE A 65 -30.98 35.93 6.88
C PHE A 65 -29.69 35.26 6.34
N LYS A 66 -29.70 34.82 5.07
CA LYS A 66 -28.54 34.19 4.43
C LYS A 66 -27.36 35.16 4.36
N GLU A 67 -27.60 36.44 4.04
CA GLU A 67 -26.55 37.44 3.98
C GLU A 67 -25.90 37.65 5.36
N ILE A 68 -26.68 37.83 6.42
CA ILE A 68 -26.16 37.94 7.78
C ILE A 68 -25.41 36.68 8.22
N ALA A 69 -25.97 35.50 7.93
CA ALA A 69 -25.36 34.25 8.29
C ALA A 69 -24.00 34.03 7.56
N LEU A 70 -23.90 34.43 6.29
CA LEU A 70 -22.65 34.35 5.52
C LEU A 70 -21.59 35.33 6.07
N GLU A 71 -21.98 36.53 6.49
CA GLU A 71 -21.04 37.45 7.16
C GLU A 71 -20.50 36.85 8.46
N LEU A 72 -21.37 36.23 9.27
CA LEU A 72 -20.96 35.57 10.51
C LEU A 72 -20.04 34.36 10.21
N ILE A 73 -20.36 33.56 9.20
CA ILE A 73 -19.52 32.44 8.76
C ILE A 73 -18.14 32.95 8.32
N ASN A 74 -18.09 34.03 7.53
CA ASN A 74 -16.83 34.65 7.14
C ASN A 74 -16.01 35.15 8.33
N PHE A 75 -16.68 35.73 9.34
CA PHE A 75 -16.00 36.15 10.57
C PHE A 75 -15.40 34.96 11.34
N ILE A 76 -16.17 33.89 11.52
CA ILE A 76 -15.70 32.66 12.19
C ILE A 76 -14.54 32.06 11.41
N ALA A 77 -14.64 31.94 10.08
CA ALA A 77 -13.62 31.38 9.23
C ALA A 77 -12.28 32.11 9.28
N LYS A 78 -12.30 33.45 9.49
CA LYS A 78 -11.06 34.23 9.64
C LYS A 78 -10.16 33.74 10.78
N PHE A 79 -10.74 33.28 11.88
CA PHE A 79 -9.96 32.71 12.99
C PHE A 79 -9.25 31.42 12.56
N GLU A 80 -9.96 30.56 11.83
CA GLU A 80 -9.35 29.33 11.32
C GLU A 80 -8.25 29.66 10.31
N ASP A 81 -8.50 30.59 9.38
CA ASP A 81 -7.53 31.01 8.36
C ASP A 81 -6.22 31.55 8.99
N GLU A 82 -6.33 32.36 10.06
CA GLU A 82 -5.16 32.86 10.77
C GLU A 82 -4.40 31.75 11.50
N LEU A 83 -5.12 30.80 12.12
CA LEU A 83 -4.50 29.63 12.73
C LEU A 83 -3.81 28.75 11.68
N VAL A 84 -4.43 28.53 10.52
CA VAL A 84 -3.82 27.80 9.39
C VAL A 84 -2.50 28.43 8.97
N LYS A 85 -2.45 29.75 8.84
CA LYS A 85 -1.22 30.47 8.50
C LYS A 85 -0.11 30.24 9.51
N ILE A 86 -0.44 30.17 10.80
CA ILE A 86 0.54 29.89 11.87
C ILE A 86 1.04 28.46 11.77
N TRP A 87 0.14 27.49 11.58
CA TRP A 87 0.48 26.07 11.54
C TRP A 87 1.19 25.63 10.27
N THR A 88 0.92 26.29 9.15
CA THR A 88 1.59 26.01 7.86
C THR A 88 2.93 26.69 7.70
N LYS A 89 3.29 27.64 8.60
CA LYS A 89 4.62 28.27 8.55
C LYS A 89 5.73 27.22 8.64
N PRO A 90 6.73 27.28 7.75
CA PRO A 90 7.92 26.43 7.86
C PRO A 90 8.57 26.57 9.23
N ARG A 91 9.02 25.47 9.80
CA ARG A 91 9.76 25.45 11.06
C ARG A 91 11.24 25.46 10.79
N PHE A 92 11.98 26.20 11.61
CA PHE A 92 13.44 26.14 11.58
C PHE A 92 13.91 24.85 12.24
N VAL A 93 14.99 24.28 11.71
CA VAL A 93 15.71 23.19 12.35
C VAL A 93 16.45 23.79 13.55
N LEU A 94 16.07 23.38 14.75
CA LEU A 94 16.72 23.85 15.98
C LEU A 94 18.04 23.12 16.22
N GLU A 95 18.05 21.81 15.96
CA GLU A 95 19.21 20.93 16.13
C GLU A 95 19.25 19.92 14.99
N SER A 96 20.44 19.61 14.52
CA SER A 96 20.65 18.53 13.56
C SER A 96 21.88 17.73 13.95
N HIS A 97 21.77 16.41 13.92
CA HIS A 97 22.82 15.48 14.29
C HIS A 97 22.92 14.37 13.25
N TYR A 98 24.08 13.75 13.14
CA TYR A 98 24.30 12.59 12.28
C TYR A 98 24.48 11.35 13.15
N LEU A 99 23.82 10.26 12.72
CA LEU A 99 24.05 8.91 13.24
C LEU A 99 24.86 8.16 12.19
N VAL A 100 26.07 7.76 12.54
CA VAL A 100 26.99 7.10 11.60
C VAL A 100 27.57 5.87 12.24
N SER A 101 27.52 4.70 11.56
CA SER A 101 28.13 3.47 12.08
C SER A 101 29.66 3.58 12.14
N LEU A 102 30.26 2.92 13.12
CA LEU A 102 31.71 2.86 13.25
C LEU A 102 32.36 2.23 12.02
N SER A 103 31.73 1.19 11.44
CA SER A 103 32.18 0.58 10.19
C SER A 103 32.27 1.60 9.05
N THR A 104 31.20 2.38 8.85
CA THR A 104 31.16 3.40 7.80
C THR A 104 32.23 4.49 8.02
N LEU A 105 32.43 4.95 9.25
CA LEU A 105 33.47 5.91 9.55
C LEU A 105 34.88 5.36 9.25
N LYS A 106 35.13 4.10 9.62
CA LYS A 106 36.39 3.41 9.34
C LYS A 106 36.64 3.25 7.84
N GLU A 107 35.62 2.84 7.08
CA GLU A 107 35.67 2.73 5.62
C GLU A 107 35.97 4.06 4.93
N ARG A 108 35.51 5.18 5.52
CA ARG A 108 35.76 6.53 5.01
C ARG A 108 37.08 7.13 5.52
N GLY A 109 37.88 6.34 6.26
CA GLY A 109 39.18 6.77 6.73
C GLY A 109 39.16 7.71 7.95
N PHE A 110 38.04 7.77 8.66
CA PHE A 110 37.95 8.55 9.90
C PHE A 110 38.75 7.89 11.04
N ASP A 111 39.52 8.70 11.76
CA ASP A 111 40.27 8.23 12.93
C ASP A 111 39.34 7.99 14.12
N LEU A 112 39.01 6.72 14.39
CA LEU A 112 38.13 6.31 15.48
C LEU A 112 38.71 6.61 16.87
N GLU A 113 40.03 6.83 17.00
CA GLU A 113 40.64 7.23 18.27
C GLU A 113 40.17 8.62 18.71
N LYS A 114 39.81 9.51 17.79
CA LYS A 114 39.21 10.80 18.13
C LYS A 114 37.91 10.65 18.92
N ILE A 115 37.12 9.60 18.65
CA ILE A 115 35.87 9.31 19.37
C ILE A 115 36.19 8.74 20.75
N THR A 116 37.08 7.73 20.85
CA THR A 116 37.39 7.06 22.11
C THR A 116 38.10 7.96 23.14
N LYS A 117 38.94 8.86 22.65
CA LYS A 117 39.67 9.84 23.48
C LYS A 117 38.84 11.11 23.75
N HIS A 118 37.67 11.23 23.17
CA HIS A 118 36.82 12.41 23.33
C HIS A 118 36.23 12.47 24.74
N LYS A 119 36.17 13.67 25.33
CA LYS A 119 35.64 13.92 26.68
C LYS A 119 34.19 13.39 26.88
N ASN A 120 33.38 13.40 25.83
CA ASN A 120 31.98 12.97 25.85
C ASN A 120 31.80 11.48 25.45
N TYR A 121 32.90 10.71 25.29
CA TYR A 121 32.78 9.30 24.91
C TYR A 121 31.97 8.48 25.93
N GLN A 122 32.07 8.85 27.20
CA GLN A 122 31.28 8.21 28.24
C GLN A 122 29.78 8.42 28.07
N ALA A 123 29.33 9.62 27.64
CA ALA A 123 27.92 9.88 27.34
C ALA A 123 27.40 9.05 26.15
N GLN A 124 28.25 8.82 25.16
CA GLN A 124 27.90 7.92 24.04
C GLN A 124 27.77 6.46 24.50
N LYS A 125 28.63 5.99 25.39
CA LYS A 125 28.53 4.63 25.99
C LYS A 125 27.22 4.48 26.76
N GLU A 126 26.89 5.44 27.61
CA GLU A 126 25.66 5.46 28.38
C GLU A 126 24.42 5.45 27.43
N ALA A 127 24.48 6.16 26.30
CA ALA A 127 23.43 6.13 25.30
C ALA A 127 23.27 4.73 24.67
N TRP A 128 24.36 4.03 24.38
CA TRP A 128 24.30 2.64 23.89
C TRP A 128 23.77 1.68 24.95
N GLU A 129 24.25 1.80 26.21
CA GLU A 129 23.80 0.97 27.33
C GLU A 129 22.30 1.16 27.62
N ASN A 130 21.82 2.42 27.59
CA ASN A 130 20.40 2.73 27.74
C ASN A 130 19.52 2.11 26.64
N LEU A 131 20.08 1.90 25.45
CA LEU A 131 19.45 1.18 24.35
C LEU A 131 19.62 -0.34 24.47
N GLY A 132 20.30 -0.85 25.51
CA GLY A 132 20.58 -2.28 25.67
C GLY A 132 21.64 -2.82 24.70
N LEU A 133 22.38 -1.93 24.04
CA LEU A 133 23.45 -2.32 23.12
C LEU A 133 24.71 -2.62 23.91
N LYS A 134 25.19 -3.86 23.84
CA LYS A 134 26.44 -4.26 24.50
C LYS A 134 27.64 -3.67 23.78
N ASN A 135 28.48 -3.00 24.51
CA ASN A 135 29.76 -2.48 24.04
C ASN A 135 30.91 -3.14 24.79
N ASP A 136 31.33 -4.31 24.35
CA ASP A 136 32.47 -5.03 24.92
C ASP A 136 33.83 -4.48 24.43
N GLY A 137 33.81 -3.28 23.80
CA GLY A 137 34.94 -2.57 23.23
C GLY A 137 34.60 -1.99 21.86
N LEU A 138 35.21 -0.85 21.49
CA LEU A 138 34.88 -0.10 20.28
C LEU A 138 34.96 -0.94 18.98
N PHE A 139 35.77 -1.97 18.99
CA PHE A 139 36.04 -2.82 17.83
C PHE A 139 35.29 -4.16 17.83
N SER A 140 34.52 -4.45 18.88
CA SER A 140 33.77 -5.71 18.99
C SER A 140 32.43 -5.67 18.24
N ASN A 141 31.87 -4.48 17.99
CA ASN A 141 30.63 -4.30 17.25
C ASN A 141 30.72 -3.05 16.33
N GLU A 142 31.25 -3.26 15.14
CA GLU A 142 31.44 -2.20 14.14
C GLU A 142 30.11 -1.60 13.62
N ASN A 143 28.97 -2.25 13.90
CA ASN A 143 27.63 -1.75 13.55
C ASN A 143 27.08 -0.72 14.55
N LEU A 144 27.74 -0.49 15.68
CA LEU A 144 27.35 0.58 16.58
C LEU A 144 27.45 1.93 15.88
N ALA A 145 26.40 2.75 16.05
CA ALA A 145 26.38 4.10 15.51
C ALA A 145 26.79 5.12 16.58
N ILE A 146 27.61 6.09 16.20
CA ILE A 146 27.85 7.29 17.00
C ILE A 146 26.80 8.33 16.67
N ASP A 147 26.49 9.15 17.66
CA ASP A 147 25.63 10.33 17.52
C ASP A 147 26.48 11.60 17.69
N THR A 148 26.54 12.42 16.62
CA THR A 148 27.32 13.68 16.65
C THR A 148 26.79 14.69 17.66
N ARG A 149 25.62 14.45 18.30
CA ARG A 149 25.16 15.23 19.46
C ARG A 149 26.15 15.18 20.62
N HIS A 150 26.83 14.05 20.81
CA HIS A 150 27.88 13.90 21.82
C HIS A 150 29.24 14.43 21.36
N PHE A 151 29.43 14.65 20.04
CA PHE A 151 30.68 15.02 19.39
C PHE A 151 30.48 16.22 18.46
N SER A 152 29.94 17.32 19.01
CA SER A 152 29.57 18.50 18.24
C SER A 152 30.75 19.15 17.50
N ASP A 153 31.95 19.07 18.09
CA ASP A 153 33.21 19.55 17.53
C ASP A 153 33.76 18.69 16.38
N LEU A 154 33.37 17.40 16.32
CA LEU A 154 33.69 16.48 15.22
C LEU A 154 32.61 16.45 14.11
N LYS A 155 31.49 17.15 14.30
CA LYS A 155 30.36 17.10 13.39
C LYS A 155 30.71 17.50 11.97
N GLU A 156 31.38 18.63 11.79
CA GLU A 156 31.76 19.14 10.46
C GLU A 156 32.77 18.20 9.77
N GLU A 157 33.73 17.65 10.52
CA GLU A 157 34.67 16.67 9.99
C GLU A 157 33.96 15.42 9.49
N ILE A 158 33.04 14.89 10.30
CA ILE A 158 32.23 13.71 9.93
C ILE A 158 31.35 14.02 8.72
N GLU A 159 30.68 15.17 8.70
CA GLU A 159 29.83 15.59 7.58
C GLU A 159 30.62 15.67 6.27
N SER A 160 31.86 16.18 6.31
CA SER A 160 32.71 16.31 5.13
C SER A 160 33.09 14.99 4.46
N LEU A 161 32.94 13.86 5.17
CA LEU A 161 33.20 12.52 4.63
C LEU A 161 32.11 12.04 3.68
N PHE A 162 30.96 12.70 3.68
CA PHE A 162 29.77 12.28 2.95
C PHE A 162 29.29 13.34 1.96
N LYS A 163 28.78 12.89 0.83
CA LYS A 163 28.04 13.76 -0.08
C LYS A 163 26.60 13.92 0.42
N ALA A 164 25.98 15.03 0.12
CA ALA A 164 24.61 15.34 0.54
C ALA A 164 23.56 14.29 0.08
N ASP A 165 23.87 13.55 -0.98
CA ASP A 165 23.00 12.51 -1.53
C ASP A 165 23.29 11.09 -1.01
N GLU A 166 24.26 10.93 -0.10
CA GLU A 166 24.63 9.65 0.53
C GLU A 166 23.88 9.38 1.84
N LEU A 167 23.03 10.31 2.30
CA LEU A 167 22.18 10.07 3.46
C LEU A 167 21.19 8.92 3.21
N ASN A 168 21.26 7.88 4.05
CA ASN A 168 20.40 6.71 3.94
C ASN A 168 19.02 6.91 4.59
N GLY A 169 18.91 7.86 5.52
CA GLY A 169 17.66 8.16 6.21
C GLY A 169 17.68 9.51 6.91
N VAL A 170 16.50 10.02 7.18
CA VAL A 170 16.29 11.26 7.94
C VAL A 170 15.20 11.00 8.98
N LEU A 171 15.51 11.24 10.25
CA LEU A 171 14.54 11.21 11.35
C LEU A 171 14.22 12.65 11.76
N ILE A 172 12.95 13.03 11.70
CA ILE A 172 12.50 14.37 12.06
C ILE A 172 11.63 14.30 13.31
N LYS A 173 12.10 14.91 14.41
CA LYS A 173 11.35 15.06 15.65
C LYS A 173 10.63 16.40 15.65
N SER A 174 9.33 16.42 15.44
CA SER A 174 8.51 17.63 15.41
C SER A 174 7.03 17.26 15.56
N GLU A 175 6.16 18.26 15.66
CA GLU A 175 4.75 18.05 15.40
C GLU A 175 4.57 17.64 13.92
N ASN A 176 3.79 16.60 13.68
CA ASN A 176 3.71 15.92 12.38
C ASN A 176 3.28 16.86 11.24
N TYR A 177 2.16 17.58 11.41
CA TYR A 177 1.62 18.46 10.37
C TYR A 177 2.58 19.59 10.01
N GLN A 178 3.21 20.19 11.03
CA GLN A 178 4.19 21.26 10.83
C GLN A 178 5.46 20.77 10.16
N ALA A 179 5.94 19.58 10.55
CA ALA A 179 7.08 18.95 9.89
C ALA A 179 6.79 18.72 8.41
N LEU A 180 5.64 18.13 8.08
CA LEU A 180 5.23 17.88 6.71
C LEU A 180 5.19 19.17 5.87
N ASN A 181 4.55 20.23 6.38
CA ASN A 181 4.54 21.52 5.68
C ASN A 181 5.94 22.08 5.45
N SER A 182 6.84 21.92 6.43
CA SER A 182 8.22 22.43 6.34
C SER A 182 9.05 21.72 5.28
N ILE A 183 8.86 20.40 5.11
CA ILE A 183 9.63 19.60 4.15
C ILE A 183 8.96 19.50 2.77
N LEU A 184 7.69 19.89 2.65
CA LEU A 184 6.92 19.79 1.41
C LEU A 184 7.63 20.40 0.19
N PRO A 185 8.22 21.61 0.25
CA PRO A 185 8.90 22.20 -0.91
C PRO A 185 10.04 21.34 -1.46
N ARG A 186 10.72 20.60 -0.58
CA ARG A 186 11.84 19.72 -0.95
C ARG A 186 11.38 18.39 -1.54
N PHE A 187 10.29 17.82 -1.03
CA PHE A 187 9.89 16.45 -1.31
C PHE A 187 8.58 16.31 -2.10
N LYS A 188 7.93 17.41 -2.48
CA LYS A 188 6.70 17.39 -3.30
C LYS A 188 6.89 16.58 -4.58
N GLY A 189 6.04 15.58 -4.79
CA GLY A 189 6.06 14.71 -5.97
C GLY A 189 7.30 13.81 -6.09
N LYS A 190 8.02 13.52 -4.98
CA LYS A 190 9.28 12.77 -5.00
C LYS A 190 9.25 11.46 -4.22
N VAL A 191 8.16 11.17 -3.51
CA VAL A 191 8.05 10.02 -2.61
C VAL A 191 7.40 8.85 -3.34
N ASP A 192 8.04 7.68 -3.31
CA ASP A 192 7.53 6.46 -3.93
C ASP A 192 6.50 5.76 -3.04
N LEU A 193 6.79 5.70 -1.75
CA LEU A 193 5.96 5.01 -0.75
C LEU A 193 5.77 5.88 0.49
N ILE A 194 4.53 5.97 0.95
CA ILE A 194 4.21 6.47 2.29
C ILE A 194 3.57 5.32 3.07
N TYR A 195 4.10 5.02 4.26
CA TYR A 195 3.47 4.12 5.22
C TYR A 195 3.13 4.87 6.49
N ILE A 196 1.89 4.77 6.95
CA ILE A 196 1.46 5.38 8.21
C ILE A 196 0.74 4.38 9.12
N ASP A 197 0.97 4.55 10.40
CA ASP A 197 0.33 3.80 11.49
C ASP A 197 -0.29 4.83 12.46
N PRO A 198 -1.46 5.42 12.13
CA PRO A 198 -2.09 6.46 12.93
C PRO A 198 -2.65 5.90 14.24
N PRO A 199 -3.07 6.76 15.20
CA PRO A 199 -3.87 6.32 16.33
C PRO A 199 -5.14 5.62 15.85
N TYR A 200 -5.45 4.43 16.39
CA TYR A 200 -6.60 3.63 15.96
C TYR A 200 -7.93 4.09 16.57
N ASN A 201 -7.89 5.08 17.46
CA ASN A 201 -9.03 5.60 18.19
C ASN A 201 -9.73 4.53 19.06
N THR A 202 -8.92 3.70 19.71
CA THR A 202 -9.39 2.57 20.52
C THR A 202 -10.04 2.96 21.83
N LYS A 203 -9.98 4.26 22.20
CA LYS A 203 -10.44 4.82 23.49
C LYS A 203 -9.70 4.26 24.71
N ASN A 204 -8.55 3.64 24.49
CA ASN A 204 -7.72 3.05 25.54
C ASN A 204 -6.73 4.10 26.08
N ASP A 205 -6.77 4.39 27.37
CA ASP A 205 -5.92 5.39 28.03
C ASP A 205 -4.49 4.86 28.33
N GLY A 206 -4.19 3.61 27.98
CA GLY A 206 -2.88 2.96 28.23
C GLY A 206 -1.77 3.31 27.22
N PHE A 207 -2.02 4.19 26.25
CA PHE A 207 -1.04 4.61 25.26
C PHE A 207 -0.30 5.90 25.67
N ILE A 208 0.95 6.05 25.22
CA ILE A 208 1.77 7.24 25.44
C ILE A 208 1.20 8.47 24.66
N TYR A 209 0.33 8.23 23.71
CA TYR A 209 -0.32 9.22 22.84
C TYR A 209 -1.84 9.23 23.04
N ILE A 210 -2.50 10.29 22.56
CA ILE A 210 -3.97 10.40 22.59
C ILE A 210 -4.57 9.41 21.60
N ASP A 211 -5.37 8.47 22.11
CA ASP A 211 -6.10 7.47 21.31
C ASP A 211 -7.61 7.49 21.62
N LYS A 212 -8.12 8.70 21.95
CA LYS A 212 -9.49 8.93 22.39
C LYS A 212 -10.03 10.22 21.76
N PHE A 213 -10.40 10.09 20.48
CA PHE A 213 -11.00 11.18 19.71
C PHE A 213 -12.48 10.91 19.47
N ASN A 214 -13.26 12.00 19.24
CA ASN A 214 -14.50 11.85 18.51
C ASN A 214 -14.19 11.50 17.05
N HIS A 215 -15.01 10.70 16.41
CA HIS A 215 -14.79 10.26 15.02
C HIS A 215 -14.56 11.44 14.06
N SER A 216 -15.35 12.51 14.20
CA SER A 216 -15.21 13.72 13.38
C SER A 216 -13.88 14.45 13.58
N SER A 217 -13.41 14.57 14.83
CA SER A 217 -12.11 15.18 15.14
C SER A 217 -10.96 14.34 14.64
N TRP A 218 -11.05 13.00 14.77
CA TRP A 218 -10.08 12.07 14.23
C TRP A 218 -9.99 12.16 12.70
N LEU A 219 -11.14 12.17 12.00
CA LEU A 219 -11.20 12.30 10.55
C LEU A 219 -10.61 13.64 10.08
N THR A 220 -10.93 14.74 10.75
CA THR A 220 -10.38 16.06 10.39
C THR A 220 -8.87 16.11 10.58
N MET A 221 -8.36 15.51 11.66
CA MET A 221 -6.92 15.36 11.89
C MET A 221 -6.27 14.54 10.77
N MET A 222 -6.89 13.44 10.35
CA MET A 222 -6.40 12.60 9.27
C MET A 222 -6.46 13.30 7.92
N SER A 223 -7.55 13.99 7.59
CA SER A 223 -7.74 14.72 6.34
C SER A 223 -6.57 15.64 6.03
N ASN A 224 -6.23 16.53 6.95
CA ASN A 224 -5.14 17.48 6.77
C ASN A 224 -3.80 16.82 6.43
N ARG A 225 -3.53 15.64 7.00
CA ARG A 225 -2.27 14.92 6.81
C ARG A 225 -2.28 14.06 5.55
N LEU A 226 -3.42 13.50 5.19
CA LEU A 226 -3.59 12.72 3.96
C LEU A 226 -3.54 13.60 2.71
N GLU A 227 -4.10 14.82 2.77
CA GLU A 227 -3.97 15.83 1.72
C GLU A 227 -2.49 16.16 1.45
N LEU A 228 -1.70 16.41 2.52
CA LEU A 228 -0.26 16.60 2.38
C LEU A 228 0.46 15.36 1.87
N ALA A 229 0.09 14.17 2.36
CA ALA A 229 0.67 12.92 1.91
C ALA A 229 0.50 12.72 0.40
N ARG A 230 -0.68 13.06 -0.15
CA ARG A 230 -0.93 13.00 -1.58
C ARG A 230 -0.02 13.94 -2.38
N GLU A 231 0.30 15.12 -1.85
CA GLU A 231 1.23 16.07 -2.48
C GLU A 231 2.67 15.55 -2.54
N PHE A 232 3.12 14.80 -1.52
CA PHE A 232 4.44 14.19 -1.50
C PHE A 232 4.63 13.09 -2.53
N LEU A 233 3.58 12.31 -2.81
CA LEU A 233 3.67 11.14 -3.67
C LEU A 233 4.04 11.50 -5.12
N LYS A 234 4.94 10.69 -5.71
CA LYS A 234 5.14 10.62 -7.16
C LYS A 234 3.83 10.22 -7.85
N ASN A 235 3.74 10.44 -9.15
CA ASN A 235 2.57 10.01 -9.92
C ASN A 235 2.32 8.49 -9.83
N ASN A 236 3.40 7.70 -9.78
CA ASN A 236 3.36 6.24 -9.56
C ASN A 236 3.59 5.83 -8.10
N GLY A 237 3.48 6.77 -7.17
CA GLY A 237 3.64 6.50 -5.74
C GLY A 237 2.36 6.00 -5.09
N SER A 238 2.51 5.34 -3.95
CA SER A 238 1.39 4.76 -3.18
C SER A 238 1.52 5.01 -1.68
N ILE A 239 0.37 5.01 -1.00
CA ILE A 239 0.27 5.11 0.45
C ILE A 239 -0.35 3.84 1.02
N PHE A 240 0.16 3.39 2.18
CA PHE A 240 -0.38 2.28 2.96
C PHE A 240 -0.68 2.76 4.37
N ILE A 241 -1.86 2.50 4.86
CA ILE A 241 -2.38 3.01 6.14
C ILE A 241 -2.87 1.85 6.98
N SER A 242 -2.17 1.56 8.08
CA SER A 242 -2.63 0.57 9.06
C SER A 242 -3.75 1.11 9.91
N ILE A 243 -4.80 0.32 10.13
CA ILE A 243 -5.96 0.69 10.94
C ILE A 243 -6.70 -0.57 11.42
N ASP A 244 -7.52 -0.44 12.46
CA ASP A 244 -8.43 -1.50 12.90
C ASP A 244 -9.91 -1.16 12.66
N ASP A 245 -10.81 -2.01 13.16
CA ASP A 245 -12.27 -1.86 12.98
C ASP A 245 -12.84 -0.56 13.54
N ASN A 246 -12.14 0.15 14.45
CA ASN A 246 -12.68 1.37 15.06
C ASN A 246 -12.89 2.49 14.03
N GLU A 247 -11.96 2.65 13.09
CA GLU A 247 -12.00 3.77 12.12
C GLU A 247 -11.84 3.32 10.66
N GLN A 248 -11.66 2.04 10.36
CA GLN A 248 -11.39 1.55 9.00
C GLN A 248 -12.41 2.04 7.96
N ALA A 249 -13.70 1.87 8.23
CA ALA A 249 -14.75 2.24 7.28
C ALA A 249 -14.78 3.75 7.00
N ARG A 250 -14.60 4.57 8.05
CA ARG A 250 -14.58 6.04 7.94
C ARG A 250 -13.34 6.53 7.22
N LEU A 251 -12.20 5.92 7.54
CA LEU A 251 -10.92 6.23 6.88
C LEU A 251 -10.98 5.91 5.39
N LYS A 252 -11.62 4.80 5.01
CA LYS A 252 -11.79 4.45 3.59
C LYS A 252 -12.56 5.54 2.85
N ILE A 253 -13.69 6.00 3.38
CA ILE A 253 -14.50 7.07 2.76
C ILE A 253 -13.67 8.35 2.63
N LEU A 254 -12.93 8.74 3.67
CA LEU A 254 -12.05 9.90 3.63
C LEU A 254 -10.95 9.77 2.57
N CYS A 255 -10.36 8.58 2.44
CA CYS A 255 -9.35 8.33 1.43
C CYS A 255 -9.94 8.35 0.00
N ASP A 256 -11.17 7.85 -0.19
CA ASP A 256 -11.88 7.95 -1.46
C ASP A 256 -12.07 9.43 -1.89
N GLU A 257 -12.40 10.31 -0.95
CA GLU A 257 -12.52 11.76 -1.22
C GLU A 257 -11.18 12.42 -1.56
N ILE A 258 -10.09 12.03 -0.89
CA ILE A 258 -8.77 12.66 -1.05
C ILE A 258 -8.01 12.11 -2.25
N PHE A 259 -7.96 10.79 -2.40
CA PHE A 259 -7.17 10.12 -3.44
C PHE A 259 -7.96 9.81 -4.72
N GLY A 260 -9.30 9.71 -4.63
CA GLY A 260 -10.21 9.17 -5.63
C GLY A 260 -10.48 7.68 -5.39
N GLU A 261 -11.76 7.28 -5.46
CA GLU A 261 -12.19 5.88 -5.27
C GLU A 261 -11.51 4.95 -6.30
N GLU A 262 -11.35 5.42 -7.52
CA GLU A 262 -10.68 4.72 -8.63
C GLU A 262 -9.20 4.40 -8.35
N ASN A 263 -8.57 5.13 -7.43
CA ASN A 263 -7.16 4.95 -7.07
C ASN A 263 -6.93 3.99 -5.88
N LEU A 264 -7.98 3.29 -5.43
CA LEU A 264 -7.85 2.25 -4.42
C LEU A 264 -7.03 1.07 -4.96
N CYS A 265 -5.86 0.81 -4.38
CA CYS A 265 -5.05 -0.38 -4.70
C CYS A 265 -5.61 -1.63 -4.02
N GLY A 266 -6.11 -1.49 -2.79
CA GLY A 266 -6.73 -2.58 -2.05
C GLY A 266 -6.94 -2.28 -0.56
N ASN A 267 -7.80 -3.08 0.04
CA ASN A 267 -7.99 -3.16 1.48
C ASN A 267 -7.44 -4.52 1.93
N VAL A 268 -6.20 -4.51 2.42
CA VAL A 268 -5.48 -5.73 2.80
C VAL A 268 -5.82 -6.09 4.24
N VAL A 269 -6.22 -7.34 4.48
CA VAL A 269 -6.49 -7.88 5.82
C VAL A 269 -5.21 -8.48 6.38
N TRP A 270 -4.72 -7.93 7.49
CA TRP A 270 -3.57 -8.51 8.19
C TRP A 270 -4.05 -9.39 9.35
N LEU A 271 -3.78 -10.71 9.26
CA LEU A 271 -4.12 -11.70 10.27
C LEU A 271 -3.08 -11.68 11.39
N LYS A 272 -3.50 -11.31 12.60
CA LYS A 272 -2.60 -11.13 13.76
C LYS A 272 -2.09 -12.43 14.37
N GLY A 273 -2.78 -13.55 14.11
CA GLY A 273 -2.41 -14.85 14.64
C GLY A 273 -2.66 -15.06 16.14
N ASN A 274 -3.31 -14.10 16.80
CA ASN A 274 -3.66 -14.19 18.21
C ASN A 274 -5.11 -14.65 18.36
N ALA A 275 -5.35 -15.74 19.07
CA ALA A 275 -6.69 -16.13 19.46
C ALA A 275 -7.17 -15.27 20.63
N GLN A 276 -8.31 -14.61 20.49
CA GLN A 276 -9.05 -13.99 21.59
C GLN A 276 -10.18 -14.96 21.98
N ASN A 277 -9.90 -15.88 22.91
CA ASN A 277 -10.86 -16.93 23.29
C ASN A 277 -11.98 -16.42 24.23
N ASP A 278 -11.86 -15.17 24.69
CA ASP A 278 -12.73 -14.49 25.66
C ASP A 278 -13.67 -13.46 24.98
N ALA A 279 -13.83 -13.50 23.68
CA ALA A 279 -14.72 -12.60 22.97
C ALA A 279 -16.20 -13.04 23.12
N ASP A 280 -17.06 -12.13 23.58
CA ASP A 280 -18.52 -12.37 23.71
C ASP A 280 -19.22 -12.53 22.35
N THR A 281 -18.58 -12.13 21.26
CA THR A 281 -19.11 -12.18 19.90
C THR A 281 -18.07 -12.76 18.93
N ILE A 282 -17.85 -12.12 17.78
CA ILE A 282 -16.86 -12.55 16.80
C ILE A 282 -15.46 -12.08 17.26
N GLN A 283 -14.50 -13.00 17.25
CA GLN A 283 -13.09 -12.69 17.54
C GLN A 283 -12.51 -11.74 16.50
N ARG A 284 -11.81 -10.68 16.97
CA ARG A 284 -11.15 -9.69 16.12
C ARG A 284 -9.67 -10.05 15.98
N ASN A 285 -9.38 -10.95 15.06
CA ASN A 285 -8.03 -11.47 14.83
C ASN A 285 -7.29 -10.78 13.69
N GLN A 286 -7.81 -9.66 13.20
CA GLN A 286 -7.26 -8.91 12.07
C GLN A 286 -7.04 -7.42 12.40
N GLU A 287 -6.23 -6.81 11.58
CA GLU A 287 -6.14 -5.38 11.30
C GLU A 287 -6.24 -5.18 9.79
N TYR A 288 -6.36 -3.94 9.35
CA TYR A 288 -6.46 -3.60 7.94
C TYR A 288 -5.29 -2.72 7.52
N ILE A 289 -4.93 -2.81 6.26
CA ILE A 289 -3.98 -1.91 5.61
C ILE A 289 -4.66 -1.38 4.36
N LEU A 290 -5.16 -0.15 4.43
CA LEU A 290 -5.71 0.55 3.27
C LEU A 290 -4.58 1.02 2.38
N SER A 291 -4.68 0.78 1.08
CA SER A 291 -3.67 1.19 0.11
C SER A 291 -4.30 1.97 -1.04
N TYR A 292 -3.77 3.16 -1.29
CA TYR A 292 -4.15 4.03 -2.41
C TYR A 292 -2.94 4.43 -3.24
N ALA A 293 -3.15 4.54 -4.54
CA ALA A 293 -2.20 5.15 -5.45
C ALA A 293 -2.45 6.66 -5.56
N LYS A 294 -1.45 7.42 -6.00
CA LYS A 294 -1.70 8.77 -6.52
C LYS A 294 -2.40 8.71 -7.88
N ASN A 295 -2.01 7.73 -8.72
CA ASN A 295 -2.64 7.43 -10.01
C ASN A 295 -2.50 5.93 -10.29
N ILE A 296 -3.61 5.19 -10.26
CA ILE A 296 -3.66 3.73 -10.43
C ILE A 296 -3.25 3.28 -11.83
N GLU A 297 -3.48 4.11 -12.85
CA GLU A 297 -3.12 3.82 -14.24
C GLU A 297 -1.61 3.57 -14.43
N THR A 298 -0.80 4.09 -13.53
CA THR A 298 0.66 3.89 -13.53
C THR A 298 1.08 2.51 -13.02
N LYS A 299 0.13 1.70 -12.53
CA LYS A 299 0.36 0.37 -11.95
C LYS A 299 1.39 0.39 -10.81
N PRO A 300 1.10 1.14 -9.73
CA PRO A 300 2.06 1.41 -8.65
C PRO A 300 2.37 0.18 -7.78
N ILE A 301 1.64 -0.92 -7.94
CA ILE A 301 1.82 -2.15 -7.16
C ILE A 301 2.56 -3.20 -8.01
N ASN A 302 3.68 -3.66 -7.50
CA ASN A 302 4.49 -4.70 -8.15
C ASN A 302 3.85 -6.07 -7.98
N LYS A 303 4.05 -6.90 -8.98
CA LYS A 303 3.92 -8.35 -8.79
C LYS A 303 5.09 -8.87 -7.98
N ILE A 304 4.84 -9.88 -7.18
CA ILE A 304 5.85 -10.54 -6.35
C ILE A 304 5.99 -12.02 -6.77
N LEU A 305 7.19 -12.53 -6.63
CA LEU A 305 7.45 -13.96 -6.80
C LEU A 305 6.80 -14.71 -5.63
N GLN A 306 5.88 -15.59 -5.95
CA GLN A 306 5.21 -16.47 -5.00
C GLN A 306 5.53 -17.91 -5.32
N ASP A 307 5.83 -18.69 -4.29
CA ASP A 307 5.97 -20.12 -4.41
C ASP A 307 4.59 -20.76 -4.60
N GLU A 308 4.41 -21.46 -5.70
CA GLU A 308 3.20 -22.21 -6.02
C GLU A 308 3.51 -23.70 -6.06
N LYS A 309 2.80 -24.51 -5.27
CA LYS A 309 2.90 -25.97 -5.33
C LYS A 309 2.08 -26.47 -6.50
N VAL A 310 2.73 -27.05 -7.51
CA VAL A 310 2.08 -27.62 -8.69
C VAL A 310 2.20 -29.13 -8.70
N LYS A 311 1.16 -29.81 -9.20
CA LYS A 311 1.18 -31.26 -9.45
C LYS A 311 2.06 -31.54 -10.65
N VAL A 312 2.92 -32.56 -10.55
CA VAL A 312 3.86 -32.94 -11.60
C VAL A 312 3.42 -34.26 -12.24
N PHE A 313 3.54 -34.31 -13.55
CA PHE A 313 3.22 -35.46 -14.38
C PHE A 313 4.49 -35.93 -15.12
N VAL A 314 4.47 -37.16 -15.54
CA VAL A 314 5.52 -37.74 -16.39
C VAL A 314 4.97 -37.89 -17.82
N ASP A 315 5.67 -37.34 -18.77
CA ASP A 315 5.30 -37.48 -20.18
C ASP A 315 5.62 -38.91 -20.65
N GLU A 316 4.61 -39.65 -21.11
CA GLU A 316 4.70 -41.07 -21.48
C GLU A 316 5.67 -41.32 -22.66
N LYS A 317 5.84 -40.32 -23.57
CA LYS A 317 6.67 -40.45 -24.76
C LYS A 317 8.14 -40.17 -24.49
N THR A 318 8.41 -39.18 -23.64
CA THR A 318 9.79 -38.69 -23.43
C THR A 318 10.36 -39.02 -22.05
N GLY A 319 9.53 -39.47 -21.10
CA GLY A 319 9.91 -39.70 -19.69
C GLY A 319 10.24 -38.40 -18.92
N LYS A 320 10.07 -37.24 -19.51
CA LYS A 320 10.32 -35.93 -18.87
C LYS A 320 9.20 -35.53 -17.91
N PHE A 321 9.56 -34.73 -16.92
CA PHE A 321 8.62 -34.18 -15.95
C PHE A 321 8.03 -32.86 -16.45
N TYR A 322 6.74 -32.67 -16.23
CA TYR A 322 6.05 -31.41 -16.54
C TYR A 322 4.93 -31.13 -15.55
N TYR A 323 4.49 -29.89 -15.48
CA TYR A 323 3.23 -29.50 -14.87
C TYR A 323 2.30 -28.85 -15.91
N GLU A 324 1.00 -28.84 -15.61
CA GLU A 324 0.01 -28.18 -16.45
C GLU A 324 0.15 -26.66 -16.33
N GLY A 325 0.62 -26.02 -17.37
CA GLY A 325 0.75 -24.57 -17.48
C GLY A 325 -0.58 -23.89 -17.84
N ALA A 326 -0.50 -22.77 -18.53
CA ALA A 326 -1.67 -22.03 -18.95
C ALA A 326 -2.45 -22.76 -20.07
N GLY A 327 -3.78 -22.70 -20.03
CA GLY A 327 -4.63 -23.07 -21.15
C GLY A 327 -4.34 -22.22 -22.38
N LEU A 328 -4.48 -22.79 -23.58
CA LEU A 328 -4.26 -22.05 -24.83
C LEU A 328 -5.44 -21.15 -25.25
N THR A 329 -6.29 -20.77 -24.30
CA THR A 329 -7.40 -19.83 -24.49
C THR A 329 -7.30 -18.67 -23.51
N THR A 330 -7.72 -17.47 -23.91
CA THR A 330 -7.77 -16.29 -23.04
C THR A 330 -9.14 -16.14 -22.39
N GLY A 331 -9.17 -15.62 -21.15
CA GLY A 331 -10.39 -15.15 -20.51
C GLY A 331 -10.76 -13.72 -20.95
N GLY A 332 -12.02 -13.32 -20.77
CA GLY A 332 -12.52 -11.96 -20.97
C GLY A 332 -12.79 -11.57 -22.43
N GLU A 333 -13.24 -10.34 -22.63
CA GLU A 333 -13.68 -9.78 -23.92
C GLU A 333 -12.59 -9.74 -25.01
N GLY A 334 -11.31 -9.70 -24.62
CA GLY A 334 -10.17 -9.73 -25.56
C GLY A 334 -9.92 -11.10 -26.19
N GLY A 335 -10.60 -12.17 -25.72
CA GLY A 335 -10.44 -13.55 -26.17
C GLY A 335 -11.43 -14.00 -27.25
N THR A 336 -12.10 -13.07 -27.94
CA THR A 336 -13.06 -13.36 -28.99
C THR A 336 -12.42 -13.37 -30.38
N LEU A 337 -12.95 -14.23 -31.25
CA LEU A 337 -12.40 -14.44 -32.60
C LEU A 337 -12.54 -13.19 -33.48
N ASN A 338 -13.60 -12.43 -33.33
CA ASN A 338 -13.79 -11.19 -34.08
C ASN A 338 -12.69 -10.15 -33.82
N LYS A 339 -12.13 -10.12 -32.61
CA LYS A 339 -10.99 -9.25 -32.23
C LYS A 339 -9.63 -9.85 -32.65
N ARG A 340 -9.55 -11.17 -32.77
CA ARG A 340 -8.31 -11.93 -33.06
C ARG A 340 -8.56 -12.96 -34.17
N HIS A 341 -9.06 -12.48 -35.32
CA HIS A 341 -9.55 -13.29 -36.40
C HIS A 341 -8.56 -14.27 -37.04
N ASN A 342 -7.26 -14.18 -36.73
CA ASN A 342 -6.23 -15.10 -37.19
C ASN A 342 -5.97 -16.29 -36.26
N LEU A 343 -6.71 -16.43 -35.13
CA LEU A 343 -6.46 -17.40 -34.07
C LEU A 343 -7.63 -18.38 -33.87
N GLY A 344 -8.43 -18.64 -34.93
CA GLY A 344 -9.64 -19.45 -34.87
C GLY A 344 -9.51 -20.90 -35.35
N PHE A 345 -8.32 -21.34 -35.76
CA PHE A 345 -8.13 -22.66 -36.35
C PHE A 345 -8.72 -23.80 -35.50
N SER A 346 -9.11 -24.92 -36.13
CA SER A 346 -9.57 -26.12 -35.43
C SER A 346 -8.41 -27.07 -35.16
N ILE A 347 -8.53 -27.80 -34.03
CA ILE A 347 -7.63 -28.89 -33.68
C ILE A 347 -8.38 -30.20 -33.93
N TYR A 348 -7.82 -31.06 -34.75
CA TYR A 348 -8.29 -32.39 -34.99
C TYR A 348 -7.53 -33.34 -34.05
N TYR A 349 -8.25 -33.98 -33.12
CA TYR A 349 -7.70 -34.83 -32.08
C TYR A 349 -8.29 -36.24 -32.15
N ASN A 350 -7.45 -37.24 -32.21
CA ASN A 350 -7.89 -38.63 -32.16
C ASN A 350 -7.79 -39.16 -30.71
N PRO A 351 -8.90 -39.48 -30.05
CA PRO A 351 -8.89 -39.93 -28.66
C PRO A 351 -8.20 -41.27 -28.43
N GLN A 352 -8.18 -42.15 -29.43
CA GLN A 352 -7.60 -43.49 -29.31
C GLN A 352 -6.08 -43.45 -29.42
N THR A 353 -5.56 -42.73 -30.41
CA THR A 353 -4.11 -42.63 -30.70
C THR A 353 -3.43 -41.51 -29.97
N LYS A 354 -4.23 -40.56 -29.40
CA LYS A 354 -3.77 -39.29 -28.84
C LYS A 354 -2.98 -38.42 -29.84
N ASP A 355 -3.15 -38.67 -31.13
CA ASP A 355 -2.58 -37.85 -32.20
C ASP A 355 -3.46 -36.63 -32.46
N PHE A 356 -2.81 -35.52 -32.81
CA PHE A 356 -3.52 -34.28 -33.11
C PHE A 356 -2.73 -33.36 -34.04
N PHE A 357 -3.45 -32.51 -34.77
CA PHE A 357 -2.88 -31.44 -35.57
C PHE A 357 -3.89 -30.29 -35.66
N ALA A 358 -3.39 -29.11 -35.97
CA ALA A 358 -4.25 -27.94 -36.18
C ALA A 358 -4.35 -27.62 -37.66
N LYS A 359 -5.55 -27.19 -38.09
CA LYS A 359 -5.87 -26.87 -39.48
C LYS A 359 -6.60 -25.52 -39.56
N ASP A 360 -6.25 -24.71 -40.54
CA ASP A 360 -6.92 -23.43 -40.87
C ASP A 360 -8.18 -23.75 -41.70
N ASP A 361 -9.27 -24.05 -40.99
CA ASP A 361 -10.54 -24.51 -41.56
C ASP A 361 -11.71 -23.56 -41.31
N TYR A 362 -11.43 -22.25 -41.25
CA TYR A 362 -12.42 -21.20 -41.02
C TYR A 362 -12.16 -19.99 -41.90
N ASP A 363 -13.25 -19.23 -42.18
CA ASP A 363 -13.18 -17.99 -42.93
C ASP A 363 -12.83 -16.81 -41.99
N LYS A 364 -11.65 -16.21 -42.21
CA LYS A 364 -11.13 -15.10 -41.39
C LYS A 364 -11.89 -13.79 -41.57
N GLU A 365 -12.48 -13.58 -42.74
CA GLU A 365 -13.28 -12.37 -42.99
C GLU A 365 -14.66 -12.48 -42.35
N LEU A 366 -15.31 -13.63 -42.49
CA LEU A 366 -16.55 -13.92 -41.76
C LEU A 366 -16.37 -13.91 -40.25
N ALA A 367 -15.25 -14.37 -39.73
CA ALA A 367 -14.92 -14.37 -38.30
C ALA A 367 -14.87 -12.95 -37.69
N LYS A 368 -14.70 -11.90 -38.50
CA LYS A 368 -14.74 -10.50 -38.03
C LYS A 368 -16.15 -10.02 -37.72
N ILE A 369 -17.16 -10.56 -38.41
CA ILE A 369 -18.53 -10.04 -38.42
C ILE A 369 -19.58 -11.02 -37.94
N SER A 370 -19.36 -12.34 -38.07
CA SER A 370 -20.30 -13.37 -37.64
C SER A 370 -19.81 -14.10 -36.38
N ASN A 371 -20.74 -14.41 -35.47
CA ASN A 371 -20.55 -15.27 -34.33
C ASN A 371 -21.23 -16.66 -34.53
N ASN A 372 -21.70 -16.93 -35.74
CA ASN A 372 -22.28 -18.21 -36.09
C ASN A 372 -21.17 -19.20 -36.49
N GLU A 373 -21.02 -20.26 -35.71
CA GLU A 373 -19.97 -21.25 -35.91
C GLU A 373 -20.13 -21.98 -37.25
N ASP A 374 -21.35 -22.29 -37.65
CA ASP A 374 -21.64 -23.02 -38.90
C ASP A 374 -21.35 -22.18 -40.16
N GLU A 375 -21.38 -20.86 -40.05
CA GLU A 375 -21.00 -19.94 -41.13
C GLU A 375 -19.49 -19.76 -41.23
N VAL A 376 -18.83 -19.67 -40.05
CA VAL A 376 -17.41 -19.30 -39.95
C VAL A 376 -16.50 -20.49 -40.21
N TYR A 377 -16.89 -21.70 -39.78
CA TYR A 377 -16.05 -22.90 -39.88
C TYR A 377 -16.48 -23.87 -40.95
N THR A 378 -15.49 -24.45 -41.64
CA THR A 378 -15.70 -25.51 -42.61
C THR A 378 -14.99 -26.79 -42.13
N SER A 379 -15.77 -27.73 -41.58
CA SER A 379 -15.20 -29.00 -41.08
C SER A 379 -14.70 -29.90 -42.18
N ASP A 380 -13.56 -30.53 -42.01
CA ASP A 380 -13.05 -31.55 -42.90
C ASP A 380 -13.55 -32.94 -42.46
N TYR A 381 -14.54 -33.45 -43.14
CA TYR A 381 -15.20 -34.71 -42.81
C TYR A 381 -14.31 -35.94 -43.00
N THR A 382 -13.28 -35.86 -43.82
CA THR A 382 -12.37 -37.00 -44.04
C THR A 382 -11.61 -37.39 -42.77
N PHE A 383 -11.30 -36.41 -41.92
CA PHE A 383 -10.67 -36.67 -40.65
C PHE A 383 -11.66 -37.18 -39.60
N LEU A 384 -12.94 -36.74 -39.66
CA LEU A 384 -13.98 -37.25 -38.77
C LEU A 384 -14.24 -38.76 -39.05
N GLU A 385 -14.27 -39.18 -40.32
CA GLU A 385 -14.38 -40.56 -40.70
C GLU A 385 -13.15 -41.39 -40.27
N ALA A 386 -11.99 -40.75 -40.18
CA ALA A 386 -10.76 -41.37 -39.66
C ALA A 386 -10.69 -41.40 -38.10
N GLY A 387 -11.76 -41.02 -37.40
CA GLY A 387 -11.87 -41.10 -35.94
C GLY A 387 -11.29 -39.91 -35.16
N TYR A 388 -11.07 -38.77 -35.82
CA TYR A 388 -10.71 -37.52 -35.16
C TYR A 388 -11.95 -36.77 -34.68
N GLU A 389 -11.85 -36.15 -33.52
CA GLU A 389 -12.82 -35.19 -32.98
C GLU A 389 -12.30 -33.76 -33.19
N ILE A 390 -13.19 -32.82 -33.48
CA ILE A 390 -12.83 -31.41 -33.67
C ILE A 390 -12.88 -30.67 -32.34
N ILE A 391 -11.80 -29.95 -32.03
CA ILE A 391 -11.70 -29.09 -30.87
C ILE A 391 -11.54 -27.64 -31.37
N ARG A 392 -12.50 -26.79 -31.07
CA ARG A 392 -12.50 -25.35 -31.37
C ARG A 392 -12.29 -24.53 -30.11
N PRO A 393 -11.82 -23.27 -30.22
CA PRO A 393 -11.75 -22.40 -29.07
C PRO A 393 -13.12 -22.24 -28.41
N PRO A 394 -13.25 -22.41 -27.09
CA PRO A 394 -14.54 -22.34 -26.42
C PRO A 394 -15.17 -20.94 -26.57
N LYS A 395 -16.49 -20.91 -26.79
CA LYS A 395 -17.27 -19.66 -26.92
C LYS A 395 -17.08 -18.74 -25.71
N LYS A 396 -17.12 -17.46 -25.94
CA LYS A 396 -17.00 -16.41 -24.93
C LYS A 396 -18.27 -15.56 -24.92
N GLY A 397 -19.19 -15.86 -24.01
CA GLY A 397 -20.53 -15.28 -24.05
C GLY A 397 -21.22 -15.63 -25.35
N VAL A 398 -21.61 -14.63 -26.12
CA VAL A 398 -22.25 -14.80 -27.43
C VAL A 398 -21.24 -14.89 -28.59
N GLY A 399 -19.93 -14.67 -28.32
CA GLY A 399 -18.90 -14.64 -29.36
C GLY A 399 -18.13 -15.95 -29.49
N LEU A 400 -17.62 -16.22 -30.70
CA LEU A 400 -16.67 -17.30 -30.92
C LEU A 400 -15.36 -17.00 -30.20
N GLY A 401 -14.75 -18.01 -29.60
CA GLY A 401 -13.46 -17.88 -28.92
C GLY A 401 -12.28 -17.91 -29.87
N CYS A 402 -11.09 -17.63 -29.36
CA CYS A 402 -9.84 -17.78 -30.11
C CYS A 402 -8.74 -18.41 -29.28
N TRP A 403 -7.73 -18.99 -29.95
CA TRP A 403 -6.54 -19.49 -29.32
C TRP A 403 -5.58 -18.35 -28.93
N THR A 404 -4.61 -18.65 -28.08
CA THR A 404 -3.51 -17.72 -27.73
C THR A 404 -2.30 -17.87 -28.63
N TRP A 405 -2.16 -19.03 -29.30
CA TRP A 405 -1.09 -19.33 -30.23
C TRP A 405 -1.56 -19.25 -31.66
N ALA A 406 -0.65 -18.87 -32.56
CA ALA A 406 -0.88 -18.97 -33.99
C ALA A 406 -0.75 -20.43 -34.44
N LEU A 407 -1.36 -20.77 -35.58
CA LEU A 407 -1.37 -22.12 -36.18
C LEU A 407 0.03 -22.71 -36.32
N ASP A 408 0.97 -21.95 -36.89
CA ASP A 408 2.35 -22.41 -37.14
C ASP A 408 3.05 -22.74 -35.83
N LYS A 409 2.90 -21.88 -34.81
CA LYS A 409 3.46 -22.12 -33.47
C LYS A 409 2.86 -23.38 -32.84
N PHE A 410 1.54 -23.56 -32.96
CA PHE A 410 0.86 -24.73 -32.42
C PHE A 410 1.41 -26.02 -33.04
N ASN A 411 1.50 -26.08 -34.37
CA ASN A 411 1.98 -27.25 -35.09
C ASN A 411 3.49 -27.52 -34.85
N ALA A 412 4.31 -26.48 -34.68
CA ALA A 412 5.72 -26.61 -34.35
C ALA A 412 5.97 -27.08 -32.90
N SER A 413 5.05 -26.80 -31.98
CA SER A 413 5.21 -27.06 -30.55
C SER A 413 4.33 -28.22 -30.04
N LYS A 414 3.95 -29.17 -30.88
CA LYS A 414 3.07 -30.28 -30.49
C LYS A 414 3.53 -31.04 -29.24
N GLY A 415 4.84 -31.19 -29.05
CA GLY A 415 5.42 -31.85 -27.86
C GLY A 415 5.08 -31.15 -26.54
N ASP A 416 4.82 -29.81 -26.60
CA ASP A 416 4.54 -28.98 -25.43
C ASP A 416 3.05 -28.87 -25.14
N ILE A 417 2.19 -29.59 -25.85
CA ILE A 417 0.74 -29.49 -25.75
C ILE A 417 0.17 -30.73 -25.07
N LEU A 418 -0.75 -30.51 -24.17
CA LEU A 418 -1.59 -31.54 -23.56
C LEU A 418 -3.05 -31.26 -23.92
N ILE A 419 -3.74 -32.29 -24.43
CA ILE A 419 -5.18 -32.28 -24.68
C ILE A 419 -5.81 -33.29 -23.74
N ARG A 420 -6.77 -32.85 -22.92
CA ARG A 420 -7.54 -33.72 -22.02
C ARG A 420 -8.96 -33.21 -21.85
N LYS A 421 -9.84 -34.05 -21.34
CA LYS A 421 -11.20 -33.63 -20.93
C LYS A 421 -11.16 -33.04 -19.52
N ASN A 422 -11.98 -32.01 -19.31
CA ASN A 422 -12.26 -31.47 -17.99
C ASN A 422 -13.38 -32.27 -17.29
N ASP A 423 -13.75 -31.90 -16.07
CA ASP A 423 -14.80 -32.58 -15.29
C ASP A 423 -16.20 -32.48 -15.94
N LYS A 424 -16.39 -31.58 -16.88
CA LYS A 424 -17.63 -31.42 -17.66
C LYS A 424 -17.63 -32.22 -18.95
N GLY A 425 -16.53 -32.88 -19.28
CA GLY A 425 -16.36 -33.65 -20.51
C GLY A 425 -15.85 -32.83 -21.71
N ASP A 426 -15.60 -31.52 -21.57
CA ASP A 426 -15.10 -30.68 -22.63
C ASP A 426 -13.59 -30.84 -22.77
N TYR A 427 -13.09 -30.74 -24.01
CA TYR A 427 -11.66 -30.73 -24.26
C TYR A 427 -11.02 -29.42 -23.81
N VAL A 428 -9.92 -29.53 -23.07
CA VAL A 428 -9.04 -28.42 -22.73
C VAL A 428 -7.66 -28.64 -23.34
N VAL A 429 -7.10 -27.56 -23.89
CA VAL A 429 -5.80 -27.56 -24.56
C VAL A 429 -4.86 -26.72 -23.70
N ILE A 430 -3.82 -27.35 -23.16
CA ILE A 430 -2.97 -26.80 -22.11
C ILE A 430 -1.51 -26.90 -22.57
N LYS A 431 -0.70 -25.89 -22.22
CA LYS A 431 0.75 -25.96 -22.40
C LYS A 431 1.39 -26.81 -21.29
N LYS A 432 2.26 -27.75 -21.66
CA LYS A 432 3.16 -28.42 -20.73
C LYS A 432 4.30 -27.48 -20.38
N GLU A 433 4.56 -27.30 -19.10
CA GLU A 433 5.75 -26.60 -18.59
C GLU A 433 6.72 -27.64 -18.04
N TRP A 434 7.86 -27.76 -18.71
CA TRP A 434 8.85 -28.78 -18.40
C TRP A 434 9.65 -28.47 -17.15
N LEU A 435 9.99 -29.51 -16.38
CA LEU A 435 10.73 -29.41 -15.13
C LEU A 435 11.97 -30.29 -15.19
N ASP A 436 13.05 -29.82 -14.57
CA ASP A 436 14.20 -30.64 -14.29
C ASP A 436 13.91 -31.65 -13.17
N LYS A 437 14.47 -32.84 -13.24
CA LYS A 437 14.30 -33.89 -12.23
C LYS A 437 14.63 -33.41 -10.81
N LYS A 438 15.55 -32.44 -10.67
CA LYS A 438 15.96 -31.85 -9.39
C LYS A 438 14.86 -31.03 -8.72
N GLN A 439 13.90 -30.50 -9.49
CA GLN A 439 12.79 -29.69 -9.01
C GLN A 439 11.61 -30.54 -8.51
N VAL A 440 11.58 -31.82 -8.85
CA VAL A 440 10.47 -32.73 -8.57
C VAL A 440 10.67 -33.39 -7.21
N LYS A 441 9.63 -33.28 -6.38
CA LYS A 441 9.54 -33.86 -5.03
C LYS A 441 8.39 -34.87 -4.96
N LYS A 442 8.40 -35.72 -3.93
CA LYS A 442 7.28 -36.59 -3.58
C LYS A 442 6.69 -36.15 -2.26
N ASP A 443 5.38 -36.15 -2.17
CA ASP A 443 4.70 -35.94 -0.90
C ASP A 443 4.56 -37.26 -0.10
N GLU A 444 3.93 -37.19 1.06
CA GLU A 444 3.72 -38.34 1.95
C GLU A 444 2.89 -39.47 1.31
N LYS A 445 2.07 -39.14 0.31
CA LYS A 445 1.25 -40.10 -0.45
C LYS A 445 1.96 -40.63 -1.69
N GLY A 446 3.21 -40.19 -1.95
CA GLY A 446 4.02 -40.56 -3.11
C GLY A 446 3.64 -39.77 -4.38
N GLU A 447 2.76 -38.75 -4.32
CA GLU A 447 2.42 -37.92 -5.47
C GLU A 447 3.57 -36.96 -5.80
N LEU A 448 3.80 -36.79 -7.11
CA LEU A 448 4.84 -35.88 -7.59
C LEU A 448 4.35 -34.43 -7.55
N TYR A 449 5.19 -33.55 -7.02
CA TYR A 449 4.95 -32.11 -7.03
C TYR A 449 6.24 -31.32 -7.24
N ALA A 450 6.11 -30.07 -7.64
CA ALA A 450 7.19 -29.09 -7.65
C ALA A 450 6.72 -27.79 -7.00
N ILE A 451 7.67 -27.01 -6.49
CA ILE A 451 7.43 -25.63 -6.09
C ILE A 451 8.03 -24.76 -7.19
N ILE A 452 7.17 -23.99 -7.84
CA ILE A 452 7.56 -23.06 -8.90
C ILE A 452 7.41 -21.63 -8.39
N GLN A 453 8.24 -20.74 -8.89
CA GLN A 453 8.10 -19.31 -8.62
C GLN A 453 7.32 -18.66 -9.75
N LYS A 454 6.26 -17.96 -9.38
CA LYS A 454 5.38 -17.26 -10.32
C LYS A 454 5.15 -15.83 -9.86
N GLU A 455 5.28 -14.90 -10.79
CA GLU A 455 4.92 -13.51 -10.54
C GLU A 455 3.40 -13.34 -10.49
N ASN A 456 2.90 -13.08 -9.29
CA ASN A 456 1.49 -12.82 -9.06
C ASN A 456 1.28 -11.46 -8.38
N PRO A 457 0.13 -10.81 -8.57
CA PRO A 457 -0.26 -9.68 -7.74
C PRO A 457 -0.24 -10.07 -6.26
N PRO A 458 0.08 -9.14 -5.34
CA PRO A 458 -0.02 -9.39 -3.91
C PRO A 458 -1.43 -9.83 -3.52
N LYS A 459 -1.53 -10.69 -2.51
CA LYS A 459 -2.83 -11.12 -1.98
C LYS A 459 -3.49 -9.99 -1.18
N SER A 460 -4.82 -9.99 -1.12
CA SER A 460 -5.61 -9.07 -0.30
C SER A 460 -5.56 -9.41 1.20
N PHE A 461 -4.71 -10.31 1.62
CA PHE A 461 -4.47 -10.64 3.03
C PHE A 461 -2.99 -10.97 3.28
N VAL A 462 -2.57 -10.74 4.53
CA VAL A 462 -1.24 -11.09 5.05
C VAL A 462 -1.42 -12.07 6.21
N ASP A 463 -0.92 -13.29 6.06
CA ASP A 463 -1.00 -14.39 7.02
C ASP A 463 0.36 -14.95 7.45
N PHE A 464 1.43 -14.52 6.80
CA PHE A 464 2.79 -15.04 6.99
C PHE A 464 3.54 -14.42 8.18
N VAL A 465 2.97 -13.42 8.86
CA VAL A 465 3.56 -12.76 10.04
C VAL A 465 2.47 -12.26 10.99
N GLY A 466 2.51 -12.73 12.24
CA GLY A 466 1.61 -12.28 13.30
C GLY A 466 2.11 -11.03 14.04
N SER A 467 1.22 -10.34 14.76
CA SER A 467 1.52 -9.08 15.47
C SER A 467 2.59 -9.21 16.56
N GLY A 468 2.71 -10.37 17.21
CA GLY A 468 3.73 -10.62 18.24
C GLY A 468 5.17 -10.66 17.72
N ALA A 469 5.39 -10.74 16.39
CA ALA A 469 6.72 -10.78 15.82
C ALA A 469 7.50 -9.48 16.08
N GLY A 470 6.88 -8.31 15.85
CA GLY A 470 7.54 -7.03 16.07
C GLY A 470 8.00 -6.83 17.54
N THR A 471 7.20 -7.29 18.52
CA THR A 471 7.61 -7.24 19.93
C THR A 471 8.82 -8.14 20.20
N ARG A 472 8.91 -9.32 19.56
CA ARG A 472 10.06 -10.21 19.69
C ARG A 472 11.31 -9.61 19.05
N GLU A 473 11.16 -9.02 17.87
CA GLU A 473 12.23 -8.34 17.13
C GLU A 473 12.84 -7.21 17.98
N LEU A 474 12.00 -6.31 18.54
CA LEU A 474 12.49 -5.25 19.42
C LEU A 474 13.14 -5.79 20.71
N LYS A 475 12.58 -6.85 21.31
CA LYS A 475 13.21 -7.47 22.48
C LYS A 475 14.59 -8.05 22.16
N THR A 476 14.81 -8.57 20.95
CA THR A 476 16.12 -9.06 20.53
C THR A 476 17.12 -7.92 20.38
N ILE A 477 16.67 -6.74 19.90
CA ILE A 477 17.55 -5.56 19.73
C ILE A 477 17.86 -4.89 21.06
N PHE A 478 16.83 -4.65 21.91
CA PHE A 478 16.93 -3.81 23.11
C PHE A 478 16.95 -4.60 24.42
N ASN A 479 16.89 -5.93 24.41
CA ASN A 479 16.76 -6.80 25.59
C ASN A 479 15.57 -6.47 26.52
N SER A 480 14.67 -5.60 26.11
CA SER A 480 13.51 -5.13 26.86
C SER A 480 12.33 -4.78 25.96
N LYS A 481 11.15 -4.61 26.55
CA LYS A 481 9.98 -4.11 25.83
C LYS A 481 9.98 -2.59 25.82
N VAL A 482 10.59 -1.99 24.81
CA VAL A 482 10.73 -0.51 24.67
C VAL A 482 9.56 0.15 23.98
N PHE A 483 8.70 -0.60 23.27
CA PHE A 483 7.57 -0.05 22.54
C PHE A 483 6.37 -1.01 22.57
N ASN A 484 5.15 -0.45 22.58
CA ASN A 484 3.91 -1.23 22.55
C ASN A 484 3.45 -1.42 21.11
N ASN A 485 3.12 -2.67 20.75
CA ASN A 485 2.55 -3.05 19.46
C ASN A 485 3.34 -2.57 18.23
N PRO A 486 4.66 -2.83 18.14
CA PRO A 486 5.45 -2.49 16.96
C PRO A 486 5.00 -3.32 15.75
N LYS A 487 5.03 -2.71 14.57
CA LYS A 487 4.78 -3.46 13.34
C LYS A 487 5.98 -4.37 13.03
N PRO A 488 5.72 -5.62 12.61
CA PRO A 488 6.80 -6.57 12.28
C PRO A 488 7.60 -6.13 11.05
N GLU A 489 8.91 -6.36 11.07
CA GLU A 489 9.82 -6.06 9.97
C GLU A 489 9.36 -6.74 8.65
N LYS A 490 8.95 -8.01 8.71
CA LYS A 490 8.47 -8.75 7.55
C LYS A 490 7.26 -8.11 6.87
N LEU A 491 6.35 -7.50 7.66
CA LEU A 491 5.21 -6.78 7.12
C LEU A 491 5.65 -5.52 6.37
N LEU A 492 6.53 -4.73 7.01
CA LEU A 492 7.04 -3.50 6.40
C LEU A 492 7.88 -3.79 5.15
N LYS A 493 8.72 -4.82 5.21
CA LYS A 493 9.49 -5.28 4.05
C LYS A 493 8.59 -5.67 2.89
N HIS A 494 7.52 -6.42 3.15
CA HIS A 494 6.55 -6.80 2.12
C HIS A 494 5.89 -5.56 1.48
N ILE A 495 5.48 -4.57 2.29
CA ILE A 495 4.90 -3.31 1.78
C ILE A 495 5.91 -2.58 0.89
N VAL A 496 7.19 -2.50 1.30
CA VAL A 496 8.25 -1.90 0.48
C VAL A 496 8.42 -2.64 -0.84
N GLU A 497 8.50 -3.95 -0.84
CA GLU A 497 8.68 -4.78 -2.03
C GLU A 497 7.55 -4.63 -3.05
N ILE A 498 6.30 -4.54 -2.58
CA ILE A 498 5.14 -4.41 -3.48
C ILE A 498 4.90 -2.99 -3.99
N SER A 499 5.48 -1.96 -3.36
CA SER A 499 5.20 -0.55 -3.68
C SER A 499 6.35 0.19 -4.34
N THR A 500 7.52 -0.43 -4.46
CA THR A 500 8.71 0.23 -5.00
C THR A 500 9.14 -0.43 -6.30
N HIS A 501 9.09 0.32 -7.40
CA HIS A 501 9.58 -0.17 -8.68
C HIS A 501 11.10 -0.26 -8.64
N THR A 502 11.63 -1.47 -8.49
CA THR A 502 13.00 -1.76 -8.90
C THR A 502 13.01 -1.66 -10.42
N GLY A 503 13.60 -0.58 -10.96
CA GLY A 503 13.63 -0.34 -12.39
C GLY A 503 14.06 -1.62 -13.13
N GLY A 504 13.17 -2.15 -13.96
CA GLY A 504 13.44 -3.28 -14.84
C GLY A 504 14.53 -2.92 -15.85
N GLY A 505 15.75 -3.27 -15.55
CA GLY A 505 16.91 -3.07 -16.41
C GLY A 505 18.12 -3.60 -15.67
N GLY A 506 18.61 -4.80 -16.06
CA GLY A 506 19.72 -5.51 -15.45
C GLY A 506 20.97 -4.64 -15.25
N GLY A 507 21.13 -4.17 -14.04
CA GLY A 507 22.31 -3.46 -13.55
C GLY A 507 22.08 -3.16 -12.07
N GLU A 508 22.97 -3.63 -11.22
CA GLU A 508 23.04 -3.42 -9.76
C GLU A 508 23.13 -1.92 -9.38
N LYS A 509 22.04 -1.20 -9.54
CA LYS A 509 21.85 0.07 -8.83
C LYS A 509 20.60 -0.10 -7.99
N THR A 510 20.78 -0.33 -6.68
CA THR A 510 19.71 -0.16 -5.70
C THR A 510 19.02 1.17 -5.97
N PRO A 511 17.74 1.18 -6.33
CA PRO A 511 17.04 2.42 -6.57
C PRO A 511 17.07 3.24 -5.28
N LYS A 512 17.41 4.53 -5.38
CA LYS A 512 17.25 5.47 -4.25
C LYS A 512 15.75 5.55 -3.95
N LEU A 513 15.32 4.73 -2.98
CA LEU A 513 13.95 4.70 -2.52
C LEU A 513 13.67 5.93 -1.67
N SER A 514 12.67 6.72 -2.04
CA SER A 514 12.12 7.75 -1.17
C SER A 514 10.87 7.20 -0.48
N ALA A 515 11.04 6.54 0.66
CA ALA A 515 9.96 6.07 1.49
C ALA A 515 9.82 6.93 2.75
N PHE A 516 8.60 7.32 3.08
CA PHE A 516 8.28 7.97 4.33
C PHE A 516 7.55 7.00 5.26
N PHE A 517 8.10 6.80 6.44
CA PHE A 517 7.46 6.06 7.51
C PHE A 517 7.04 7.04 8.61
N PHE A 518 5.74 7.18 8.83
CA PHE A 518 5.23 7.95 9.95
C PHE A 518 4.98 7.01 11.13
N LEU A 519 5.88 7.09 12.11
CA LEU A 519 5.74 6.33 13.34
C LEU A 519 4.67 6.93 14.25
N ARG A 520 4.05 6.08 15.05
CA ARG A 520 2.92 6.27 15.97
C ARG A 520 3.13 7.31 17.08
N ASN A 521 3.59 8.54 16.83
CA ASN A 521 3.70 9.51 17.91
C ASN A 521 3.10 10.86 17.54
N TRP A 522 1.78 10.94 17.68
CA TRP A 522 0.97 12.10 17.34
C TRP A 522 0.72 13.04 18.54
N GLY A 523 1.32 12.77 19.70
CA GLY A 523 1.19 13.61 20.90
C GLY A 523 2.14 13.23 22.03
N LYS A 524 2.95 14.18 22.45
CA LYS A 524 3.93 14.15 23.54
C LYS A 524 5.14 13.24 23.32
N PHE A 525 6.13 13.75 22.60
CA PHE A 525 7.53 13.42 22.85
C PHE A 525 8.05 14.31 24.00
N ASN A 526 7.75 13.95 25.23
CA ASN A 526 8.57 14.35 26.34
C ASN A 526 9.34 13.11 26.79
N ASN A 527 10.67 13.14 26.61
CA ASN A 527 11.66 12.22 27.15
C ASN A 527 11.83 10.84 26.47
N TRP A 528 12.16 10.78 25.18
CA TRP A 528 12.87 9.65 24.60
C TRP A 528 13.85 10.17 23.54
N PHE A 529 15.03 10.57 23.98
CA PHE A 529 16.39 10.48 23.41
C PHE A 529 17.35 11.14 24.38
#